data_879249c3ac0d8e7e48b85b61f14c773c
#
_entry.id   879249c3ac0d8e7e48b85b61f14c773c
#
_cell.length_a   1.000
_cell.length_b   1.000
_cell.length_c   1.000
_cell.angle_alpha   90.00
_cell.angle_beta   90.00
_cell.angle_gamma   90.00
#
_symmetry.space_group_name_H-M   'P 1'
#
loop_
_entity.id
_entity.type
_entity.pdbx_description
1 polymer ?
#
loop_
_entity_poly.entity_id
_entity_poly.type
_entity_poly.pdbx_seq_one_letter_code
_entity_poly.pdbx_strand_id
1 'polypeptide(L)'
;MKLGIINGWEEGNIKYVSEKGLEAVEFCVNHNYNSAEFLAKAPDIKGYCEKYNVIVGSMGRWGMKRIDENGEIIPEALQDDKNIIDGASIIGCPVFNCGVNYTESKSFYENCEIAIKYLKELISYAEDKNVKIAVYNCAWENFVVEPKAWYPVLSALPTLGIKYDASHCLSRGGNYLAEIRDWGERFYHFHLKGAVYIDGKHYDDAPAGLDMIDWKSVMDLLYTKNYDGMLSIEPHSHYWKGKKGQWGIDYTINYFRPMIMPEDYEYEDNPYMP
;
A
#
# COMPACT_ATOMS: atom_id res chain seq x y z
N MET A 1 -0.56 -2.13 -14.75
CA MET A 1 -0.32 -1.29 -13.54
C MET A 1 -0.91 0.10 -13.76
N LYS A 2 -1.42 0.77 -12.69
CA LYS A 2 -1.93 2.14 -12.74
C LYS A 2 -1.08 3.06 -11.85
N LEU A 3 -0.76 4.25 -12.32
CA LEU A 3 -0.02 5.22 -11.53
C LEU A 3 -0.99 6.08 -10.71
N GLY A 4 -0.70 6.25 -9.43
CA GLY A 4 -1.52 7.05 -8.53
C GLY A 4 -0.71 7.66 -7.41
N ILE A 5 -1.40 8.27 -6.46
CA ILE A 5 -0.79 9.02 -5.36
C ILE A 5 -1.62 8.87 -4.07
N ILE A 6 -0.96 8.92 -2.92
CA ILE A 6 -1.63 9.12 -1.64
C ILE A 6 -2.20 10.54 -1.59
N ASN A 7 -3.51 10.65 -1.35
CA ASN A 7 -4.17 11.95 -1.16
C ASN A 7 -5.40 11.82 -0.25
N GLY A 8 -6.04 12.95 0.08
CA GLY A 8 -7.32 12.99 0.80
C GLY A 8 -8.49 12.57 -0.09
N TRP A 9 -9.62 12.29 0.55
CA TRP A 9 -10.86 11.85 -0.12
C TRP A 9 -11.87 12.96 -0.40
N GLU A 10 -11.53 14.21 -0.11
CA GLU A 10 -12.34 15.35 -0.46
C GLU A 10 -12.34 15.59 -1.98
N GLU A 11 -13.44 16.11 -2.52
CA GLU A 11 -13.61 16.33 -3.96
C GLU A 11 -12.43 17.06 -4.62
N GLY A 12 -11.90 18.11 -3.97
CA GLY A 12 -10.77 18.88 -4.48
C GLY A 12 -9.48 18.05 -4.60
N ASN A 13 -9.27 17.08 -3.70
CA ASN A 13 -8.11 16.19 -3.74
C ASN A 13 -8.22 15.17 -4.88
N ILE A 14 -9.41 14.61 -5.10
CA ILE A 14 -9.66 13.67 -6.21
C ILE A 14 -9.55 14.40 -7.56
N LYS A 15 -10.07 15.63 -7.65
CA LYS A 15 -9.88 16.50 -8.82
C LYS A 15 -8.40 16.74 -9.10
N TYR A 16 -7.59 17.05 -8.08
CA TYR A 16 -6.14 17.22 -8.22
C TYR A 16 -5.47 15.98 -8.81
N VAL A 17 -5.82 14.78 -8.36
CA VAL A 17 -5.28 13.51 -8.91
C VAL A 17 -5.55 13.41 -10.41
N SER A 18 -6.79 13.69 -10.84
CA SER A 18 -7.17 13.72 -12.26
C SER A 18 -6.39 14.78 -13.05
N GLU A 19 -6.25 16.01 -12.51
CA GLU A 19 -5.51 17.11 -13.16
C GLU A 19 -4.01 16.82 -13.31
N LYS A 20 -3.44 15.93 -12.47
CA LYS A 20 -2.07 15.42 -12.61
C LYS A 20 -1.93 14.30 -13.65
N GLY A 21 -3.01 13.88 -14.29
CA GLY A 21 -3.02 12.75 -15.24
C GLY A 21 -2.74 11.41 -14.58
N LEU A 22 -3.10 11.30 -13.29
CA LEU A 22 -3.04 10.04 -12.54
C LEU A 22 -4.37 9.31 -12.61
N GLU A 23 -4.31 7.98 -12.69
CA GLU A 23 -5.50 7.13 -12.82
C GLU A 23 -6.08 6.72 -11.46
N ALA A 24 -5.27 6.76 -10.40
CA ALA A 24 -5.64 6.19 -9.12
C ALA A 24 -5.27 7.07 -7.93
N VAL A 25 -6.02 6.91 -6.84
CA VAL A 25 -5.71 7.51 -5.54
C VAL A 25 -5.67 6.43 -4.46
N GLU A 26 -4.82 6.64 -3.45
CA GLU A 26 -4.81 5.87 -2.22
C GLU A 26 -5.25 6.74 -1.05
N PHE A 27 -6.10 6.19 -0.16
CA PHE A 27 -6.53 6.86 1.05
C PHE A 27 -5.90 6.27 2.31
N CYS A 28 -5.32 7.15 3.13
CA CYS A 28 -4.81 6.79 4.45
C CYS A 28 -5.84 7.20 5.52
N VAL A 29 -6.70 6.24 5.92
CA VAL A 29 -7.69 6.44 7.00
C VAL A 29 -7.06 6.03 8.32
N ASN A 30 -6.05 6.78 8.76
CA ASN A 30 -5.23 6.47 9.93
C ASN A 30 -6.01 6.50 11.26
N HIS A 31 -5.37 6.07 12.35
CA HIS A 31 -5.98 5.97 13.69
C HIS A 31 -6.65 7.28 14.19
N ASN A 32 -6.22 8.43 13.70
CA ASN A 32 -6.77 9.74 14.05
C ASN A 32 -8.04 10.11 13.29
N TYR A 33 -8.48 9.29 12.33
CA TYR A 33 -9.76 9.48 11.63
C TYR A 33 -10.84 8.55 12.19
N ASN A 34 -12.06 9.07 12.25
CA ASN A 34 -13.23 8.28 12.64
C ASN A 34 -13.68 7.40 11.47
N SER A 35 -13.63 6.09 11.66
CA SER A 35 -13.97 5.10 10.63
C SER A 35 -15.45 5.11 10.24
N ALA A 36 -16.35 5.38 11.20
CA ALA A 36 -17.79 5.45 10.94
C ALA A 36 -18.15 6.72 10.14
N GLU A 37 -17.49 7.85 10.40
CA GLU A 37 -17.65 9.07 9.61
C GLU A 37 -17.12 8.89 8.18
N PHE A 38 -15.99 8.18 8.02
CA PHE A 38 -15.47 7.83 6.71
C PHE A 38 -16.47 6.95 5.94
N LEU A 39 -16.98 5.89 6.58
CA LEU A 39 -17.99 5.00 5.98
C LEU A 39 -19.23 5.78 5.54
N ALA A 40 -19.73 6.72 6.35
CA ALA A 40 -20.88 7.53 6.01
C ALA A 40 -20.66 8.42 4.77
N LYS A 41 -19.41 8.81 4.49
CA LYS A 41 -19.02 9.60 3.30
C LYS A 41 -18.71 8.75 2.07
N ALA A 42 -18.62 7.42 2.19
CA ALA A 42 -18.22 6.55 1.09
C ALA A 42 -19.06 6.72 -0.20
N PRO A 43 -20.39 6.91 -0.16
CA PRO A 43 -21.19 7.18 -1.36
C PRO A 43 -20.79 8.48 -2.07
N ASP A 44 -20.52 9.56 -1.33
CA ASP A 44 -20.09 10.85 -1.89
C ASP A 44 -18.71 10.73 -2.53
N ILE A 45 -17.78 10.03 -1.84
CA ILE A 45 -16.42 9.77 -2.34
C ILE A 45 -16.49 9.01 -3.66
N LYS A 46 -17.34 7.97 -3.75
CA LYS A 46 -17.59 7.25 -5.01
C LYS A 46 -18.02 8.19 -6.11
N GLY A 47 -18.99 9.07 -5.84
CA GLY A 47 -19.47 10.06 -6.79
C GLY A 47 -18.37 11.02 -7.28
N TYR A 48 -17.46 11.44 -6.42
CA TYR A 48 -16.30 12.25 -6.80
C TYR A 48 -15.32 11.47 -7.69
N CYS A 49 -15.05 10.21 -7.36
CA CYS A 49 -14.20 9.34 -8.16
C CYS A 49 -14.76 9.12 -9.57
N GLU A 50 -16.04 8.84 -9.69
CA GLU A 50 -16.75 8.71 -10.97
C GLU A 50 -16.72 10.03 -11.78
N LYS A 51 -16.97 11.16 -11.13
CA LYS A 51 -16.96 12.49 -11.76
C LYS A 51 -15.62 12.85 -12.39
N TYR A 52 -14.51 12.49 -11.75
CA TYR A 52 -13.15 12.84 -12.20
C TYR A 52 -12.42 11.69 -12.88
N ASN A 53 -13.06 10.55 -13.10
CA ASN A 53 -12.48 9.35 -13.69
C ASN A 53 -11.20 8.90 -12.98
N VAL A 54 -11.25 8.85 -11.64
CA VAL A 54 -10.15 8.39 -10.77
C VAL A 54 -10.64 7.16 -10.01
N ILE A 55 -9.87 6.08 -10.00
CA ILE A 55 -10.18 4.92 -9.16
C ILE A 55 -9.52 5.03 -7.80
N VAL A 56 -10.09 4.37 -6.78
CA VAL A 56 -9.39 4.18 -5.50
C VAL A 56 -8.69 2.83 -5.55
N GLY A 57 -7.36 2.86 -5.70
CA GLY A 57 -6.58 1.62 -5.87
C GLY A 57 -6.28 0.89 -4.56
N SER A 58 -6.27 1.63 -3.45
CA SER A 58 -5.97 1.10 -2.13
C SER A 58 -6.49 2.02 -1.02
N MET A 59 -6.82 1.43 0.11
CA MET A 59 -7.04 2.13 1.38
C MET A 59 -6.24 1.47 2.48
N GLY A 60 -5.76 2.27 3.44
CA GLY A 60 -5.02 1.74 4.56
C GLY A 60 -5.32 2.44 5.88
N ARG A 61 -5.07 1.73 6.99
CA ARG A 61 -5.21 2.26 8.34
C ARG A 61 -3.96 1.97 9.15
N TRP A 62 -3.14 3.00 9.32
CA TRP A 62 -1.88 2.95 10.06
C TRP A 62 -2.01 3.52 11.47
N GLY A 63 -1.06 3.13 12.35
CA GLY A 63 -0.95 3.64 13.72
C GLY A 63 -2.04 3.15 14.68
N MET A 64 -2.76 2.09 14.32
CA MET A 64 -3.82 1.50 15.15
C MET A 64 -3.29 0.27 15.88
N LYS A 65 -3.40 0.28 17.21
CA LYS A 65 -3.25 -0.93 18.02
C LYS A 65 -4.49 -1.80 17.85
N ARG A 66 -4.28 -3.03 17.45
CA ARG A 66 -5.33 -4.02 17.17
C ARG A 66 -5.39 -5.12 18.21
N ILE A 67 -4.28 -5.31 18.90
CA ILE A 67 -4.09 -6.32 19.92
C ILE A 67 -3.70 -5.62 21.22
N ASP A 68 -4.30 -6.01 22.32
CA ASP A 68 -4.03 -5.49 23.64
C ASP A 68 -2.74 -6.10 24.27
N GLU A 69 -2.41 -5.70 25.49
CA GLU A 69 -1.25 -6.17 26.23
C GLU A 69 -1.32 -7.65 26.65
N ASN A 70 -2.53 -8.25 26.65
CA ASN A 70 -2.78 -9.65 26.96
C ASN A 70 -2.75 -10.55 25.72
N GLY A 71 -2.69 -9.96 24.52
CA GLY A 71 -2.75 -10.67 23.24
C GLY A 71 -4.17 -10.87 22.73
N GLU A 72 -5.16 -10.15 23.27
CA GLU A 72 -6.54 -10.22 22.82
C GLU A 72 -6.84 -9.15 21.77
N ILE A 73 -7.76 -9.50 20.86
CA ILE A 73 -8.24 -8.57 19.83
C ILE A 73 -9.02 -7.44 20.48
N ILE A 74 -8.67 -6.19 20.17
CA ILE A 74 -9.40 -5.00 20.61
C ILE A 74 -10.66 -4.88 19.74
N PRO A 75 -11.88 -5.03 20.33
CA PRO A 75 -13.11 -5.08 19.54
C PRO A 75 -13.38 -3.80 18.72
N GLU A 76 -13.06 -2.65 19.30
CA GLU A 76 -13.23 -1.34 18.64
C GLU A 76 -12.32 -1.20 17.42
N ALA A 77 -11.07 -1.69 17.52
CA ALA A 77 -10.12 -1.67 16.41
C ALA A 77 -10.58 -2.60 15.26
N LEU A 78 -11.12 -3.76 15.61
CA LEU A 78 -11.69 -4.69 14.63
C LEU A 78 -12.92 -4.08 13.93
N GLN A 79 -13.80 -3.40 14.69
CA GLN A 79 -14.97 -2.72 14.11
C GLN A 79 -14.55 -1.55 13.21
N ASP A 80 -13.53 -0.79 13.61
CA ASP A 80 -12.96 0.28 12.80
C ASP A 80 -12.46 -0.23 11.44
N ASP A 81 -11.68 -1.32 11.44
CA ASP A 81 -11.18 -1.92 10.20
C ASP A 81 -12.35 -2.46 9.34
N LYS A 82 -13.38 -3.06 9.93
CA LYS A 82 -14.61 -3.47 9.24
C LYS A 82 -15.33 -2.30 8.59
N ASN A 83 -15.43 -1.15 9.26
CA ASN A 83 -16.03 0.06 8.69
C ASN A 83 -15.25 0.56 7.45
N ILE A 84 -13.91 0.48 7.48
CA ILE A 84 -13.08 0.86 6.32
C ILE A 84 -13.26 -0.14 5.16
N ILE A 85 -13.36 -1.44 5.44
CA ILE A 85 -13.65 -2.47 4.44
C ILE A 85 -15.02 -2.24 3.79
N ASP A 86 -16.06 -1.88 4.56
CA ASP A 86 -17.37 -1.53 4.03
C ASP A 86 -17.30 -0.27 3.15
N GLY A 87 -16.58 0.75 3.59
CA GLY A 87 -16.33 1.95 2.78
C GLY A 87 -15.58 1.62 1.47
N ALA A 88 -14.55 0.76 1.54
CA ALA A 88 -13.82 0.28 0.38
C ALA A 88 -14.73 -0.43 -0.63
N SER A 89 -15.60 -1.31 -0.14
CA SER A 89 -16.59 -2.01 -0.97
C SER A 89 -17.55 -1.06 -1.68
N ILE A 90 -18.09 -0.05 -0.96
CA ILE A 90 -19.02 0.96 -1.53
C ILE A 90 -18.31 1.77 -2.64
N ILE A 91 -17.07 2.19 -2.39
CA ILE A 91 -16.28 3.02 -3.32
C ILE A 91 -15.78 2.20 -4.52
N GLY A 92 -15.62 0.88 -4.35
CA GLY A 92 -15.02 -0.01 -5.35
C GLY A 92 -13.51 -0.11 -5.21
N CYS A 93 -12.95 0.13 -4.03
CA CYS A 93 -11.53 -0.04 -3.73
C CYS A 93 -11.19 -1.52 -3.52
N PRO A 94 -10.24 -2.10 -4.27
CA PRO A 94 -9.98 -3.53 -4.24
C PRO A 94 -9.09 -4.00 -3.08
N VAL A 95 -8.41 -3.09 -2.35
CA VAL A 95 -7.40 -3.47 -1.36
C VAL A 95 -7.53 -2.64 -0.08
N PHE A 96 -7.61 -3.32 1.06
CA PHE A 96 -7.47 -2.72 2.38
C PHE A 96 -6.15 -3.15 3.03
N ASN A 97 -5.34 -2.17 3.43
CA ASN A 97 -4.04 -2.38 4.06
C ASN A 97 -4.12 -2.16 5.57
N CYS A 98 -3.61 -3.11 6.35
CA CYS A 98 -3.52 -2.99 7.80
C CYS A 98 -2.19 -3.55 8.33
N GLY A 99 -1.96 -3.40 9.63
CA GLY A 99 -0.87 -4.04 10.34
C GLY A 99 -1.40 -4.77 11.57
N VAL A 100 -0.54 -5.51 12.26
CA VAL A 100 -0.85 -6.08 13.58
C VAL A 100 0.32 -5.76 14.51
N ASN A 101 0.04 -5.08 15.61
CA ASN A 101 1.07 -4.70 16.58
C ASN A 101 1.60 -5.92 17.34
N TYR A 102 2.87 -5.85 17.75
CA TYR A 102 3.52 -6.85 18.59
C TYR A 102 3.08 -6.69 20.05
N THR A 103 2.85 -7.81 20.73
CA THR A 103 2.55 -7.86 22.18
C THR A 103 3.77 -8.41 22.92
N GLU A 104 4.43 -7.57 23.71
CA GLU A 104 5.72 -7.88 24.37
C GLU A 104 5.64 -9.03 25.37
N SER A 105 4.46 -9.27 25.96
CA SER A 105 4.23 -10.37 26.89
C SER A 105 4.15 -11.74 26.23
N LYS A 106 4.16 -11.79 24.89
CA LYS A 106 4.02 -13.01 24.08
C LYS A 106 5.30 -13.31 23.31
N SER A 107 5.57 -14.58 23.06
CA SER A 107 6.65 -15.00 22.17
C SER A 107 6.36 -14.58 20.73
N PHE A 108 7.37 -14.62 19.86
CA PHE A 108 7.22 -14.34 18.44
C PHE A 108 6.16 -15.24 17.78
N TYR A 109 6.15 -16.52 18.09
CA TYR A 109 5.19 -17.47 17.49
C TYR A 109 3.76 -17.24 17.97
N GLU A 110 3.56 -16.94 19.26
CA GLU A 110 2.25 -16.54 19.79
C GLU A 110 1.75 -15.26 19.11
N ASN A 111 2.63 -14.27 18.90
CA ASN A 111 2.28 -13.07 18.14
C ASN A 111 1.88 -13.41 16.68
N CYS A 112 2.55 -14.36 16.03
CA CYS A 112 2.14 -14.82 14.70
C CYS A 112 0.75 -15.48 14.72
N GLU A 113 0.44 -16.31 15.72
CA GLU A 113 -0.88 -16.94 15.87
C GLU A 113 -1.98 -15.88 16.11
N ILE A 114 -1.70 -14.88 16.94
CA ILE A 114 -2.60 -13.75 17.19
C ILE A 114 -2.84 -12.96 15.90
N ALA A 115 -1.79 -12.66 15.14
CA ALA A 115 -1.91 -11.96 13.86
C ALA A 115 -2.72 -12.78 12.84
N ILE A 116 -2.49 -14.09 12.76
CA ILE A 116 -3.28 -15.00 11.91
C ILE A 116 -4.76 -14.95 12.30
N LYS A 117 -5.08 -15.02 13.59
CA LYS A 117 -6.47 -14.93 14.08
C LYS A 117 -7.13 -13.63 13.67
N TYR A 118 -6.46 -12.49 13.89
CA TYR A 118 -6.98 -11.16 13.54
C TYR A 118 -7.19 -11.00 12.02
N LEU A 119 -6.17 -11.31 11.23
CA LEU A 119 -6.20 -11.15 9.78
C LEU A 119 -7.21 -12.10 9.12
N LYS A 120 -7.40 -13.31 9.67
CA LYS A 120 -8.42 -14.26 9.22
C LYS A 120 -9.84 -13.69 9.41
N GLU A 121 -10.10 -13.00 10.52
CA GLU A 121 -11.37 -12.30 10.75
C GLU A 121 -11.64 -11.25 9.67
N LEU A 122 -10.63 -10.43 9.32
CA LEU A 122 -10.78 -9.42 8.27
C LEU A 122 -10.96 -10.05 6.89
N ILE A 123 -10.20 -11.10 6.56
CA ILE A 123 -10.32 -11.81 5.28
C ILE A 123 -11.73 -12.39 5.14
N SER A 124 -12.21 -13.09 6.17
CA SER A 124 -13.58 -13.65 6.16
C SER A 124 -14.66 -12.56 6.05
N TYR A 125 -14.46 -11.43 6.71
CA TYR A 125 -15.39 -10.31 6.62
C TYR A 125 -15.42 -9.65 5.24
N ALA A 126 -14.29 -9.65 4.53
CA ALA A 126 -14.13 -9.01 3.23
C ALA A 126 -14.47 -9.93 2.04
N GLU A 127 -14.72 -11.22 2.27
CA GLU A 127 -14.82 -12.28 1.23
C GLU A 127 -15.88 -11.96 0.16
N ASP A 128 -17.07 -11.50 0.58
CA ASP A 128 -18.18 -11.15 -0.30
C ASP A 128 -18.22 -9.68 -0.74
N LYS A 129 -17.21 -8.90 -0.37
CA LYS A 129 -17.15 -7.45 -0.58
C LYS A 129 -16.22 -7.01 -1.71
N ASN A 130 -15.55 -7.95 -2.38
CA ASN A 130 -14.53 -7.70 -3.39
C ASN A 130 -13.34 -6.85 -2.88
N VAL A 131 -13.02 -6.96 -1.58
CA VAL A 131 -11.89 -6.27 -0.95
C VAL A 131 -10.87 -7.30 -0.49
N LYS A 132 -9.65 -7.22 -1.00
CA LYS A 132 -8.51 -8.04 -0.58
C LYS A 132 -7.83 -7.41 0.63
N ILE A 133 -7.40 -8.22 1.58
CA ILE A 133 -6.65 -7.76 2.76
C ILE A 133 -5.16 -7.91 2.50
N ALA A 134 -4.40 -6.85 2.84
CA ALA A 134 -2.94 -6.87 2.77
C ALA A 134 -2.33 -6.35 4.09
N VAL A 135 -1.15 -6.88 4.44
CA VAL A 135 -0.31 -6.31 5.50
C VAL A 135 0.70 -5.35 4.88
N TYR A 136 0.91 -4.20 5.50
CA TYR A 136 1.96 -3.28 5.05
C TYR A 136 3.33 -3.64 5.68
N ASN A 137 4.43 -3.35 4.99
CA ASN A 137 5.78 -3.60 5.49
C ASN A 137 6.39 -2.43 6.28
N CYS A 138 5.57 -1.46 6.68
CA CYS A 138 5.91 -0.40 7.64
C CYS A 138 5.80 -0.93 9.07
N ALA A 139 6.73 -0.56 9.95
CA ALA A 139 6.74 -1.02 11.34
C ALA A 139 5.83 -0.23 12.29
N TRP A 140 5.08 0.75 11.81
CA TRP A 140 4.19 1.55 12.65
C TRP A 140 2.97 0.72 13.09
N GLU A 141 2.95 0.35 14.37
CA GLU A 141 1.97 -0.57 14.98
C GLU A 141 1.79 -1.86 14.15
N ASN A 142 2.92 -2.41 13.68
CA ASN A 142 2.95 -3.66 12.91
C ASN A 142 4.28 -4.39 13.06
N PHE A 143 4.24 -5.71 13.23
CA PHE A 143 5.43 -6.56 13.23
C PHE A 143 5.51 -7.50 12.03
N VAL A 144 4.44 -7.62 11.24
CA VAL A 144 4.39 -8.50 10.05
C VAL A 144 5.00 -7.78 8.86
N VAL A 145 6.28 -7.37 8.97
CA VAL A 145 6.93 -6.40 8.07
C VAL A 145 8.01 -6.99 7.17
N GLU A 146 8.40 -8.26 7.40
CA GLU A 146 9.55 -8.89 6.74
C GLU A 146 9.37 -10.41 6.60
N PRO A 147 10.19 -11.10 5.80
CA PRO A 147 10.08 -12.54 5.55
C PRO A 147 10.00 -13.39 6.81
N LYS A 148 10.69 -13.01 7.90
CA LYS A 148 10.64 -13.74 9.17
C LYS A 148 9.21 -13.89 9.70
N ALA A 149 8.38 -12.84 9.57
CA ALA A 149 6.97 -12.86 9.97
C ALA A 149 6.05 -13.30 8.81
N TRP A 150 6.41 -12.96 7.57
CA TRP A 150 5.60 -13.36 6.40
C TRP A 150 5.51 -14.88 6.26
N TYR A 151 6.61 -15.63 6.45
CA TYR A 151 6.58 -17.09 6.32
C TYR A 151 5.48 -17.73 7.17
N PRO A 152 5.41 -17.57 8.51
CA PRO A 152 4.36 -18.21 9.29
C PRO A 152 2.97 -17.62 9.02
N VAL A 153 2.84 -16.28 8.86
CA VAL A 153 1.53 -15.64 8.76
C VAL A 153 0.90 -15.85 7.38
N LEU A 154 1.63 -15.62 6.29
CA LEU A 154 1.09 -15.75 4.94
C LEU A 154 0.93 -17.22 4.51
N SER A 155 1.72 -18.16 5.08
CA SER A 155 1.51 -19.58 4.84
C SER A 155 0.19 -20.09 5.42
N ALA A 156 -0.21 -19.55 6.57
CA ALA A 156 -1.49 -19.86 7.20
C ALA A 156 -2.68 -19.16 6.51
N LEU A 157 -2.44 -18.06 5.78
CA LEU A 157 -3.45 -17.22 5.14
C LEU A 157 -3.13 -17.05 3.63
N PRO A 158 -3.52 -18.03 2.79
CA PRO A 158 -3.17 -18.03 1.36
C PRO A 158 -3.66 -16.81 0.56
N THR A 159 -4.74 -16.16 0.99
CA THR A 159 -5.34 -14.96 0.35
C THR A 159 -4.86 -13.65 0.95
N LEU A 160 -4.02 -13.67 1.98
CA LEU A 160 -3.43 -12.46 2.54
C LEU A 160 -2.36 -11.90 1.59
N GLY A 161 -2.47 -10.63 1.22
CA GLY A 161 -1.47 -9.94 0.41
C GLY A 161 -0.48 -9.12 1.24
N ILE A 162 0.42 -8.47 0.53
CA ILE A 162 1.40 -7.51 1.07
C ILE A 162 1.19 -6.17 0.37
N LYS A 163 1.10 -5.08 1.14
CA LYS A 163 1.38 -3.74 0.66
C LYS A 163 2.87 -3.50 0.84
N TYR A 164 3.57 -3.30 -0.24
CA TYR A 164 5.03 -3.23 -0.22
C TYR A 164 5.56 -1.82 -0.49
N ASP A 165 6.64 -1.48 0.21
CA ASP A 165 7.40 -0.25 0.06
C ASP A 165 8.88 -0.58 0.25
N ALA A 166 9.68 -0.40 -0.79
CA ALA A 166 11.11 -0.73 -0.81
C ALA A 166 11.92 0.11 0.21
N SER A 167 11.48 1.34 0.51
CA SER A 167 12.14 2.21 1.48
C SER A 167 12.13 1.62 2.90
N HIS A 168 11.05 0.94 3.28
CA HIS A 168 10.95 0.26 4.57
C HIS A 168 11.85 -0.98 4.65
N CYS A 169 12.04 -1.71 3.55
CA CYS A 169 13.03 -2.79 3.48
C CYS A 169 14.45 -2.25 3.67
N LEU A 170 14.80 -1.17 2.97
CA LEU A 170 16.10 -0.51 3.12
C LEU A 170 16.34 -0.03 4.56
N SER A 171 15.34 0.55 5.21
CA SER A 171 15.46 1.04 6.59
C SER A 171 15.77 -0.07 7.60
N ARG A 172 15.40 -1.32 7.30
CA ARG A 172 15.73 -2.50 8.09
C ARG A 172 17.08 -3.14 7.70
N GLY A 173 17.77 -2.58 6.69
CA GLY A 173 18.98 -3.19 6.14
C GLY A 173 18.71 -4.43 5.27
N GLY A 174 17.48 -4.61 4.80
CA GLY A 174 17.06 -5.72 3.96
C GLY A 174 17.43 -5.53 2.48
N ASN A 175 17.20 -6.58 1.70
CA ASN A 175 17.39 -6.57 0.25
C ASN A 175 16.02 -6.56 -0.44
N TYR A 176 15.55 -5.35 -0.83
CA TYR A 176 14.22 -5.18 -1.43
C TYR A 176 14.06 -5.91 -2.76
N LEU A 177 15.11 -6.06 -3.58
CA LEU A 177 15.02 -6.83 -4.83
C LEU A 177 14.80 -8.32 -4.54
N ALA A 178 15.47 -8.87 -3.51
CA ALA A 178 15.25 -10.24 -3.09
C ALA A 178 13.82 -10.43 -2.53
N GLU A 179 13.34 -9.49 -1.70
CA GLU A 179 11.96 -9.56 -1.18
C GLU A 179 10.92 -9.50 -2.32
N ILE A 180 11.11 -8.62 -3.33
CA ILE A 180 10.20 -8.56 -4.50
C ILE A 180 10.27 -9.85 -5.31
N ARG A 181 11.48 -10.39 -5.58
CA ARG A 181 11.66 -11.66 -6.28
C ARG A 181 10.92 -12.80 -5.59
N ASP A 182 11.01 -12.89 -4.27
CA ASP A 182 10.51 -14.04 -3.50
C ASP A 182 9.02 -13.91 -3.11
N TRP A 183 8.51 -12.69 -2.98
CA TRP A 183 7.17 -12.40 -2.47
C TRP A 183 6.28 -11.56 -3.40
N GLY A 184 6.79 -11.09 -4.52
CA GLY A 184 6.08 -10.17 -5.42
C GLY A 184 4.71 -10.67 -5.91
N GLU A 185 4.52 -12.00 -6.04
CA GLU A 185 3.22 -12.61 -6.37
C GLU A 185 2.14 -12.39 -5.29
N ARG A 186 2.56 -12.00 -4.08
CA ARG A 186 1.68 -11.67 -2.96
C ARG A 186 1.45 -10.17 -2.80
N PHE A 187 2.03 -9.32 -3.68
CA PHE A 187 1.84 -7.88 -3.60
C PHE A 187 0.48 -7.50 -4.16
N TYR A 188 -0.33 -6.82 -3.33
CA TYR A 188 -1.62 -6.27 -3.72
C TYR A 188 -1.56 -4.76 -3.88
N HIS A 189 -0.55 -4.12 -3.30
CA HIS A 189 -0.32 -2.69 -3.41
C HIS A 189 1.17 -2.36 -3.28
N PHE A 190 1.63 -1.31 -3.98
CA PHE A 190 3.04 -0.95 -4.04
C PHE A 190 3.25 0.56 -3.93
N HIS A 191 4.15 1.00 -3.04
CA HIS A 191 4.50 2.40 -2.87
C HIS A 191 5.74 2.81 -3.65
N LEU A 192 5.66 3.98 -4.27
CA LEU A 192 6.76 4.72 -4.87
C LEU A 192 7.21 5.81 -3.90
N LYS A 193 7.98 5.43 -2.90
CA LYS A 193 8.61 6.31 -1.93
C LYS A 193 10.12 6.16 -2.04
N GLY A 194 10.81 7.26 -2.35
CA GLY A 194 12.26 7.23 -2.45
C GLY A 194 12.93 7.18 -1.08
N ALA A 195 14.19 6.78 -1.06
CA ALA A 195 15.01 6.76 0.14
C ALA A 195 16.44 7.11 -0.18
N VAL A 196 17.01 8.05 0.57
CA VAL A 196 18.41 8.47 0.48
C VAL A 196 19.11 8.17 1.80
N TYR A 197 20.24 7.48 1.72
CA TYR A 197 21.09 7.15 2.86
C TYR A 197 22.48 7.75 2.65
N ILE A 198 23.06 8.33 3.71
CA ILE A 198 24.41 8.85 3.73
C ILE A 198 25.13 8.19 4.91
N ASP A 199 26.27 7.56 4.64
CA ASP A 199 27.05 6.80 5.64
C ASP A 199 26.20 5.79 6.42
N GLY A 200 25.26 5.09 5.72
CA GLY A 200 24.36 4.09 6.30
C GLY A 200 23.23 4.66 7.16
N LYS A 201 23.06 5.99 7.20
CA LYS A 201 21.99 6.66 7.94
C LYS A 201 20.95 7.20 6.97
N HIS A 202 19.67 7.00 7.30
CA HIS A 202 18.57 7.61 6.56
C HIS A 202 18.70 9.14 6.58
N TYR A 203 18.63 9.76 5.42
CA TYR A 203 18.75 11.20 5.25
C TYR A 203 17.45 11.85 4.78
N ASP A 204 16.78 11.29 3.76
CA ASP A 204 15.56 11.85 3.17
C ASP A 204 14.72 10.78 2.46
N ASP A 205 13.42 10.98 2.45
CA ASP A 205 12.45 10.29 1.61
C ASP A 205 12.23 11.11 0.33
N ALA A 206 13.27 11.20 -0.51
CA ALA A 206 13.26 12.01 -1.73
C ALA A 206 12.16 11.54 -2.71
N PRO A 207 11.73 12.37 -3.68
CA PRO A 207 10.86 11.91 -4.75
C PRO A 207 11.42 10.67 -5.42
N ALA A 208 10.59 9.64 -5.61
CA ALA A 208 11.03 8.40 -6.23
C ALA A 208 11.55 8.66 -7.65
N GLY A 209 12.75 8.13 -7.94
CA GLY A 209 13.53 8.44 -9.14
C GLY A 209 14.65 9.48 -8.91
N LEU A 210 14.65 10.22 -7.77
CA LEU A 210 15.74 11.07 -7.31
C LEU A 210 16.39 10.54 -6.03
N ASP A 211 16.40 9.23 -5.87
CA ASP A 211 16.78 8.51 -4.67
C ASP A 211 17.73 7.34 -4.99
N MET A 212 17.96 6.46 -4.03
CA MET A 212 18.93 5.37 -4.16
C MET A 212 18.28 4.01 -4.50
N ILE A 213 16.96 3.94 -4.66
CA ILE A 213 16.29 2.68 -5.03
C ILE A 213 16.49 2.43 -6.53
N ASP A 214 16.91 1.23 -6.89
CA ASP A 214 16.99 0.81 -8.29
C ASP A 214 15.59 0.51 -8.87
N TRP A 215 14.88 1.58 -9.19
CA TRP A 215 13.53 1.52 -9.71
C TRP A 215 13.39 0.76 -11.02
N LYS A 216 14.44 0.71 -11.84
CA LYS A 216 14.40 -0.06 -13.09
C LYS A 216 14.33 -1.55 -12.81
N SER A 217 15.17 -2.05 -11.91
CA SER A 217 15.11 -3.44 -11.46
C SER A 217 13.83 -3.75 -10.69
N VAL A 218 13.31 -2.79 -9.89
CA VAL A 218 12.01 -2.93 -9.23
C VAL A 218 10.89 -3.12 -10.25
N MET A 219 10.82 -2.27 -11.28
CA MET A 219 9.78 -2.36 -12.31
C MET A 219 9.88 -3.65 -13.11
N ASP A 220 11.08 -4.09 -13.50
CA ASP A 220 11.29 -5.39 -14.16
C ASP A 220 10.74 -6.53 -13.30
N LEU A 221 11.10 -6.57 -12.00
CA LEU A 221 10.62 -7.60 -11.08
C LEU A 221 9.10 -7.55 -10.90
N LEU A 222 8.47 -6.38 -10.82
CA LEU A 222 7.01 -6.27 -10.74
C LEU A 222 6.33 -6.87 -11.97
N TYR A 223 6.87 -6.64 -13.18
CA TYR A 223 6.37 -7.29 -14.40
C TYR A 223 6.56 -8.80 -14.36
N THR A 224 7.74 -9.29 -13.97
CA THR A 224 8.00 -10.74 -13.87
C THR A 224 7.12 -11.44 -12.83
N LYS A 225 6.58 -10.70 -11.85
CA LYS A 225 5.65 -11.17 -10.83
C LYS A 225 4.18 -10.94 -11.20
N ASN A 226 3.90 -10.48 -12.42
CA ASN A 226 2.56 -10.16 -12.89
C ASN A 226 1.80 -9.19 -11.98
N TYR A 227 2.52 -8.24 -11.37
CA TYR A 227 1.88 -7.19 -10.58
C TYR A 227 1.13 -6.24 -11.51
N ASP A 228 -0.16 -6.11 -11.33
CA ASP A 228 -1.06 -5.27 -12.13
C ASP A 228 -1.77 -4.17 -11.31
N GLY A 229 -1.45 -4.08 -10.01
CA GLY A 229 -2.05 -3.14 -9.08
C GLY A 229 -1.63 -1.68 -9.28
N MET A 230 -1.97 -0.86 -8.28
CA MET A 230 -1.60 0.55 -8.24
C MET A 230 -0.15 0.72 -7.77
N LEU A 231 0.60 1.57 -8.48
CA LEU A 231 1.85 2.16 -8.03
C LEU A 231 1.54 3.51 -7.39
N SER A 232 1.64 3.61 -6.06
CA SER A 232 1.21 4.76 -5.28
C SER A 232 2.38 5.66 -4.92
N ILE A 233 2.41 6.88 -5.46
CA ILE A 233 3.39 7.89 -5.08
C ILE A 233 3.12 8.32 -3.64
N GLU A 234 4.14 8.23 -2.77
CA GLU A 234 4.08 8.70 -1.38
C GLU A 234 5.04 9.88 -1.18
N PRO A 235 4.57 11.14 -1.24
CA PRO A 235 5.40 12.32 -0.96
C PRO A 235 5.63 12.45 0.55
N HIS A 236 6.74 11.94 1.06
CA HIS A 236 7.00 11.84 2.51
C HIS A 236 8.13 12.74 3.03
N SER A 237 8.94 13.33 2.14
CA SER A 237 10.11 14.13 2.50
C SER A 237 9.78 15.39 3.30
N HIS A 238 10.59 15.66 4.32
CA HIS A 238 10.55 16.92 5.05
C HIS A 238 11.16 18.10 4.26
N TYR A 239 12.03 17.83 3.29
CA TYR A 239 12.71 18.84 2.47
C TYR A 239 11.92 19.21 1.21
N TRP A 240 11.11 18.33 0.69
CA TRP A 240 10.32 18.50 -0.54
C TRP A 240 8.92 19.02 -0.19
N LYS A 241 8.81 20.34 0.05
CA LYS A 241 7.55 21.02 0.43
C LYS A 241 7.21 22.15 -0.54
N GLY A 242 5.94 22.54 -0.56
CA GLY A 242 5.43 23.63 -1.40
C GLY A 242 5.74 23.41 -2.89
N LYS A 243 6.21 24.46 -3.58
CA LYS A 243 6.54 24.38 -5.02
C LYS A 243 7.54 23.26 -5.36
N LYS A 244 8.55 23.05 -4.50
CA LYS A 244 9.54 22.00 -4.71
C LYS A 244 8.90 20.62 -4.56
N GLY A 245 7.98 20.44 -3.60
CA GLY A 245 7.23 19.18 -3.44
C GLY A 245 6.34 18.87 -4.64
N GLN A 246 5.64 19.88 -5.17
CA GLN A 246 4.85 19.71 -6.39
C GLN A 246 5.72 19.31 -7.58
N TRP A 247 6.87 19.96 -7.74
CA TRP A 247 7.83 19.58 -8.79
C TRP A 247 8.35 18.15 -8.61
N GLY A 248 8.59 17.72 -7.37
CA GLY A 248 9.01 16.34 -7.06
C GLY A 248 7.96 15.31 -7.45
N ILE A 249 6.67 15.59 -7.19
CA ILE A 249 5.56 14.75 -7.64
C ILE A 249 5.54 14.66 -9.17
N ASP A 250 5.62 15.79 -9.87
CA ASP A 250 5.64 15.85 -11.33
C ASP A 250 6.86 15.10 -11.90
N TYR A 251 8.02 15.21 -11.25
CA TYR A 251 9.22 14.44 -11.61
C TYR A 251 8.97 12.93 -11.49
N THR A 252 8.43 12.47 -10.36
CA THR A 252 8.12 11.04 -10.15
C THR A 252 7.12 10.52 -11.18
N ILE A 253 6.06 11.27 -11.48
CA ILE A 253 5.10 10.92 -12.53
C ILE A 253 5.82 10.72 -13.88
N ASN A 254 6.62 11.69 -14.31
CA ASN A 254 7.35 11.64 -15.57
C ASN A 254 8.40 10.52 -15.62
N TYR A 255 8.99 10.18 -14.47
CA TYR A 255 9.97 9.10 -14.37
C TYR A 255 9.33 7.71 -14.53
N PHE A 256 8.18 7.46 -13.88
CA PHE A 256 7.54 6.15 -13.90
C PHE A 256 6.61 5.93 -15.10
N ARG A 257 5.98 6.98 -15.63
CA ARG A 257 5.02 6.85 -16.74
C ARG A 257 5.56 6.05 -17.93
N PRO A 258 6.79 6.28 -18.42
CA PRO A 258 7.35 5.51 -19.53
C PRO A 258 7.65 4.03 -19.22
N MET A 259 7.66 3.64 -17.95
CA MET A 259 7.90 2.27 -17.51
C MET A 259 6.61 1.47 -17.31
N ILE A 260 5.45 2.13 -17.44
CA ILE A 260 4.14 1.48 -17.32
C ILE A 260 3.62 1.21 -18.74
N MET A 261 3.44 -0.07 -19.06
CA MET A 261 2.89 -0.49 -20.34
C MET A 261 1.45 0.00 -20.46
N PRO A 262 1.07 0.70 -21.56
CA PRO A 262 -0.31 1.09 -21.80
C PRO A 262 -1.27 -0.11 -21.82
N GLU A 263 -2.51 0.07 -21.36
CA GLU A 263 -3.52 -1.01 -21.36
C GLU A 263 -3.92 -1.41 -22.80
N ASP A 264 -3.85 -0.46 -23.73
CA ASP A 264 -4.15 -0.62 -25.16
C ASP A 264 -2.90 -0.92 -26.00
N TYR A 265 -1.79 -1.35 -25.37
CA TYR A 265 -0.58 -1.70 -26.09
C TYR A 265 -0.83 -2.91 -26.99
N GLU A 266 -0.82 -2.68 -28.30
CA GLU A 266 -0.90 -3.73 -29.30
C GLU A 266 0.51 -4.18 -29.69
N TYR A 267 0.71 -5.49 -29.83
CA TYR A 267 1.93 -6.05 -30.39
C TYR A 267 1.59 -6.94 -31.57
N GLU A 268 2.45 -6.92 -32.58
CA GLU A 268 2.39 -7.88 -33.66
C GLU A 268 3.13 -9.15 -33.24
N ASP A 269 2.46 -10.29 -33.43
CA ASP A 269 3.06 -11.59 -33.13
C ASP A 269 4.30 -11.80 -34.02
N ASN A 270 5.46 -11.67 -33.44
CA ASN A 270 6.72 -11.82 -34.16
C ASN A 270 7.28 -13.23 -33.92
N PRO A 271 7.29 -14.13 -34.92
CA PRO A 271 7.74 -15.51 -34.75
C PRO A 271 9.24 -15.62 -34.39
N TYR A 272 9.98 -14.52 -34.41
CA TYR A 272 11.39 -14.44 -34.03
C TYR A 272 11.60 -13.87 -32.61
N MET A 273 10.53 -13.50 -31.91
CA MET A 273 10.62 -13.21 -30.47
C MET A 273 10.36 -14.48 -29.67
N PRO A 274 11.22 -14.78 -28.66
CA PRO A 274 11.07 -15.98 -27.84
C PRO A 274 9.82 -15.93 -26.96
#